data_504e199d8d0f41b5d865fb312a0d87af
#
_entry.id   504e199d8d0f41b5d865fb312a0d87af
#
_cell.length_a   1.000
_cell.length_b   1.000
_cell.length_c   1.000
_cell.angle_alpha   90.00
_cell.angle_beta   90.00
_cell.angle_gamma   90.00
#
_symmetry.space_group_name_H-M   'P 1'
#
loop_
_entity.id
_entity.type
_entity.pdbx_description
1 polymer ?
#
loop_
_entity_poly.entity_id
_entity_poly.type
_entity_poly.pdbx_seq_one_letter_code
_entity_poly.pdbx_strand_id
1 'polypeptide(L)'
;MHRQHPTVQDGAHNFSGERKIVQRGHPPALEWFAQLTELPCVPGFVVMELVQDARNAREVEQALKLVTPLPVVWPSAADCERALSEFSTYHLSHGLGLIDALVAACAAGLSARLCTFNDKHYRVVPGLVTAQPYAR
;
A
#
# COMPACT_ATOMS: atom_id res chain seq x y z
N MET A 1 -23.50 -15.38 -1.80
CA MET A 1 -22.65 -14.53 -2.64
C MET A 1 -21.44 -14.06 -1.83
N HIS A 2 -20.25 -14.53 -2.21
CA HIS A 2 -19.04 -14.11 -1.50
C HIS A 2 -18.61 -12.74 -1.99
N ARG A 3 -18.62 -11.77 -1.10
CA ARG A 3 -17.93 -10.51 -1.36
C ARG A 3 -16.46 -10.72 -1.16
N GLN A 4 -15.67 -10.49 -2.20
CA GLN A 4 -14.23 -10.40 -2.02
C GLN A 4 -13.91 -9.15 -1.21
N HIS A 5 -13.03 -9.30 -0.21
CA HIS A 5 -12.55 -8.14 0.51
C HIS A 5 -11.66 -7.30 -0.40
N PRO A 6 -11.80 -5.97 -0.35
CA PRO A 6 -10.91 -5.11 -1.13
C PRO A 6 -9.46 -5.30 -0.70
N THR A 7 -8.56 -4.95 -1.58
CA THR A 7 -7.12 -5.09 -1.37
C THR A 7 -6.50 -3.71 -1.40
N VAL A 8 -5.59 -3.44 -0.47
CA VAL A 8 -4.85 -2.19 -0.38
C VAL A 8 -3.38 -2.47 -0.62
N GLN A 9 -2.77 -1.69 -1.51
CA GLN A 9 -1.34 -1.74 -1.77
C GLN A 9 -0.61 -0.88 -0.74
N ASP A 10 0.45 -1.41 -0.18
CA ASP A 10 1.19 -0.75 0.89
C ASP A 10 2.17 0.31 0.41
N GLY A 11 2.93 0.82 1.35
CA GLY A 11 3.81 1.96 1.25
C GLY A 11 4.85 1.98 0.13
N ALA A 12 5.56 3.10 0.04
CA ALA A 12 6.39 3.51 -1.09
C ALA A 12 7.49 2.51 -1.46
N HIS A 13 8.07 1.81 -0.51
CA HIS A 13 9.16 0.86 -0.80
C HIS A 13 8.71 -0.26 -1.72
N ASN A 14 7.61 -0.92 -1.38
CA ASN A 14 7.10 -2.02 -2.19
C ASN A 14 6.56 -1.51 -3.51
N PHE A 15 5.86 -0.39 -3.47
CA PHE A 15 5.28 0.18 -4.67
C PHE A 15 6.37 0.63 -5.64
N SER A 16 7.45 1.26 -5.14
CA SER A 16 8.60 1.64 -5.97
C SER A 16 9.30 0.43 -6.58
N GLY A 17 9.44 -0.65 -5.80
CA GLY A 17 10.00 -1.90 -6.30
C GLY A 17 9.13 -2.53 -7.38
N GLU A 18 7.82 -2.56 -7.19
CA GLU A 18 6.88 -3.05 -8.17
C GLU A 18 6.89 -2.21 -9.45
N ARG A 19 6.99 -0.87 -9.33
CA ARG A 19 7.11 0.02 -10.46
C ARG A 19 8.29 -0.37 -11.35
N LYS A 20 9.46 -0.58 -10.76
CA LYS A 20 10.66 -1.00 -11.50
C LYS A 20 10.47 -2.35 -12.17
N ILE A 21 9.86 -3.29 -11.47
CA ILE A 21 9.61 -4.63 -11.96
C ILE A 21 8.63 -4.60 -13.13
N VAL A 22 7.55 -3.88 -13.02
CA VAL A 22 6.53 -3.75 -14.07
C VAL A 22 7.12 -3.07 -15.30
N GLN A 23 7.88 -1.98 -15.14
CA GLN A 23 8.52 -1.28 -16.26
C GLN A 23 9.50 -2.16 -17.01
N ARG A 24 10.15 -3.10 -16.32
CA ARG A 24 11.08 -4.05 -16.93
C ARG A 24 10.37 -5.30 -17.48
N GLY A 25 9.05 -5.35 -17.33
CA GLY A 25 8.28 -6.51 -17.76
C GLY A 25 8.49 -7.74 -16.90
N HIS A 26 8.73 -7.57 -15.60
CA HIS A 26 8.96 -8.68 -14.67
C HIS A 26 7.72 -9.59 -14.60
N PRO A 27 7.81 -10.88 -15.05
CA PRO A 27 6.62 -11.71 -15.20
C PRO A 27 5.79 -11.91 -13.94
N PRO A 28 6.35 -12.14 -12.73
CA PRO A 28 5.52 -12.33 -11.55
C PRO A 28 4.64 -11.13 -11.23
N ALA A 29 5.14 -9.91 -11.43
CA ALA A 29 4.36 -8.70 -11.18
C ALA A 29 3.25 -8.56 -12.23
N LEU A 30 3.55 -8.80 -13.49
CA LEU A 30 2.58 -8.72 -14.58
C LEU A 30 1.48 -9.78 -14.41
N GLU A 31 1.85 -11.00 -14.05
CA GLU A 31 0.89 -12.07 -13.79
C GLU A 31 -0.03 -11.73 -12.62
N TRP A 32 0.54 -11.16 -11.55
CA TRP A 32 -0.25 -10.77 -10.40
C TRP A 32 -1.31 -9.75 -10.79
N PHE A 33 -0.92 -8.70 -11.52
CA PHE A 33 -1.87 -7.69 -11.98
C PHE A 33 -2.94 -8.30 -12.90
N ALA A 34 -2.55 -9.20 -13.80
CA ALA A 34 -3.47 -9.83 -14.75
C ALA A 34 -4.49 -10.75 -14.07
N GLN A 35 -4.13 -11.36 -12.95
CA GLN A 35 -4.99 -12.29 -12.21
C GLN A 35 -5.94 -11.60 -11.22
N LEU A 36 -5.78 -10.30 -11.00
CA LEU A 36 -6.65 -9.60 -10.06
C LEU A 36 -8.07 -9.53 -10.62
N THR A 37 -9.01 -10.04 -9.85
CA THR A 37 -10.44 -9.94 -10.17
C THR A 37 -10.96 -8.53 -9.86
N GLU A 38 -10.32 -7.87 -8.90
CA GLU A 38 -10.55 -6.46 -8.55
C GLU A 38 -9.23 -5.74 -8.52
N LEU A 39 -9.21 -4.49 -8.98
CA LEU A 39 -8.01 -3.67 -8.88
C LEU A 39 -7.72 -3.37 -7.40
N PRO A 40 -6.45 -3.46 -6.98
CA PRO A 40 -6.12 -3.04 -5.63
C PRO A 40 -6.35 -1.55 -5.46
N CYS A 41 -6.77 -1.15 -4.27
CA CYS A 41 -6.83 0.26 -3.91
C CYS A 41 -5.43 0.71 -3.49
N VAL A 42 -5.12 1.96 -3.76
CA VAL A 42 -3.87 2.58 -3.30
C VAL A 42 -4.20 3.76 -2.39
N PRO A 43 -3.65 3.80 -1.16
CA PRO A 43 -3.85 4.98 -0.31
C PRO A 43 -3.22 6.22 -0.94
N GLY A 44 -3.90 7.35 -0.84
CA GLY A 44 -3.41 8.61 -1.41
C GLY A 44 -2.04 9.02 -0.84
N PHE A 45 -1.77 8.70 0.42
CA PHE A 45 -0.48 8.97 1.04
C PHE A 45 0.67 8.19 0.36
N VAL A 46 0.40 6.98 -0.13
CA VAL A 46 1.38 6.21 -0.89
C VAL A 46 1.68 6.88 -2.22
N VAL A 47 0.65 7.38 -2.90
CA VAL A 47 0.82 8.14 -4.14
C VAL A 47 1.67 9.39 -3.89
N MET A 48 1.41 10.08 -2.78
CA MET A 48 2.20 11.27 -2.41
C MET A 48 3.67 10.93 -2.18
N GLU A 49 3.97 9.78 -1.56
CA GLU A 49 5.34 9.32 -1.41
C GLU A 49 6.01 9.03 -2.76
N LEU A 50 5.29 8.42 -3.69
CA LEU A 50 5.82 8.18 -5.04
C LEU A 50 6.18 9.50 -5.73
N VAL A 51 5.32 10.50 -5.59
CA VAL A 51 5.60 11.84 -6.14
C VAL A 51 6.80 12.47 -5.44
N GLN A 52 6.90 12.32 -4.12
CA GLN A 52 8.01 12.84 -3.34
C GLN A 52 9.36 12.26 -3.77
N ASP A 53 9.37 10.97 -4.14
CA ASP A 53 10.59 10.29 -4.57
C ASP A 53 10.99 10.63 -6.01
N ALA A 54 10.12 11.28 -6.77
CA ALA A 54 10.42 11.69 -8.14
C ALA A 54 11.43 12.83 -8.14
N ARG A 55 12.41 12.75 -9.05
CA ARG A 55 13.50 13.71 -9.17
C ARG A 55 13.21 14.84 -10.14
N ASN A 56 12.20 14.67 -10.99
CA ASN A 56 11.85 15.64 -12.02
C ASN A 56 10.40 15.45 -12.45
N ALA A 57 9.88 16.37 -13.28
CA ALA A 57 8.50 16.35 -13.73
C ALA A 57 8.15 15.08 -14.51
N ARG A 58 9.08 14.55 -15.27
CA ARG A 58 8.87 13.31 -16.05
C ARG A 58 8.63 12.13 -15.13
N GLU A 59 9.40 12.03 -14.04
CA GLU A 59 9.24 10.95 -13.07
C GLU A 59 7.93 11.07 -12.30
N VAL A 60 7.49 12.29 -12.00
CA VAL A 60 6.16 12.54 -11.40
C VAL A 60 5.08 12.00 -12.34
N GLU A 61 5.17 12.35 -13.62
CA GLU A 61 4.19 11.91 -14.62
C GLU A 61 4.17 10.39 -14.73
N GLN A 62 5.32 9.75 -14.73
CA GLN A 62 5.43 8.29 -14.78
C GLN A 62 4.80 7.65 -13.53
N ALA A 63 5.04 8.20 -12.35
CA ALA A 63 4.45 7.70 -11.11
C ALA A 63 2.92 7.80 -11.14
N LEU A 64 2.41 8.94 -11.57
CA LEU A 64 0.95 9.16 -11.67
C LEU A 64 0.30 8.23 -12.70
N LYS A 65 0.97 7.98 -13.82
CA LYS A 65 0.48 7.03 -14.82
C LYS A 65 0.39 5.61 -14.28
N LEU A 66 1.37 5.23 -13.47
CA LEU A 66 1.40 3.89 -12.89
C LEU A 66 0.16 3.64 -12.01
N VAL A 67 -0.26 4.64 -11.25
CA VAL A 67 -1.39 4.49 -10.32
C VAL A 67 -2.74 4.84 -10.94
N THR A 68 -2.76 5.43 -12.14
CA THR A 68 -4.00 5.87 -12.79
C THR A 68 -5.09 4.80 -12.84
N PRO A 69 -4.78 3.51 -13.16
CA PRO A 69 -5.82 2.49 -13.17
C PRO A 69 -6.33 2.10 -11.79
N LEU A 70 -5.67 2.50 -10.70
CA LEU A 70 -5.99 2.04 -9.37
C LEU A 70 -6.89 3.03 -8.65
N PRO A 71 -7.94 2.56 -7.97
CA PRO A 71 -8.72 3.45 -7.11
C PRO A 71 -7.85 4.02 -5.99
N VAL A 72 -7.89 5.33 -5.81
CA VAL A 72 -7.18 6.02 -4.72
C VAL A 72 -8.14 6.14 -3.55
N VAL A 73 -7.68 5.74 -2.37
CA VAL A 73 -8.47 5.81 -1.15
C VAL A 73 -7.75 6.65 -0.10
N TRP A 74 -8.51 7.25 0.78
CA TRP A 74 -8.00 8.10 1.85
C TRP A 74 -8.54 7.60 3.17
N PRO A 75 -7.73 7.61 4.25
CA PRO A 75 -8.24 7.25 5.57
C PRO A 75 -9.25 8.29 6.05
N SER A 76 -10.27 7.81 6.76
CA SER A 76 -11.22 8.68 7.45
C SER A 76 -10.57 9.35 8.65
N ALA A 77 -11.25 10.32 9.26
CA ALA A 77 -10.78 10.93 10.51
C ALA A 77 -10.59 9.87 11.61
N ALA A 78 -11.50 8.91 11.72
CA ALA A 78 -11.39 7.82 12.69
C ALA A 78 -10.19 6.93 12.39
N ASP A 79 -9.90 6.66 11.12
CA ASP A 79 -8.72 5.90 10.70
C ASP A 79 -7.44 6.64 11.09
N CYS A 80 -7.41 7.96 10.88
CA CYS A 80 -6.25 8.78 11.25
C CYS A 80 -6.01 8.78 12.76
N GLU A 81 -7.06 8.84 13.56
CA GLU A 81 -6.95 8.74 15.02
C GLU A 81 -6.40 7.41 15.47
N ARG A 82 -6.86 6.33 14.84
CA ARG A 82 -6.33 4.99 15.10
C ARG A 82 -4.86 4.91 14.70
N ALA A 83 -4.51 5.47 13.54
CA ALA A 83 -3.11 5.52 13.09
C ALA A 83 -2.23 6.25 14.09
N LEU A 84 -2.70 7.38 14.63
CA LEU A 84 -1.98 8.13 15.66
C LEU A 84 -1.74 7.28 16.91
N SER A 85 -2.75 6.58 17.37
CA SER A 85 -2.66 5.69 18.54
C SER A 85 -1.65 4.57 18.32
N GLU A 86 -1.74 3.89 17.18
CA GLU A 86 -0.85 2.76 16.87
C GLU A 86 0.58 3.24 16.62
N PHE A 87 0.75 4.33 15.91
CA PHE A 87 2.06 4.93 15.69
C PHE A 87 2.72 5.30 17.02
N SER A 88 1.98 5.94 17.91
CA SER A 88 2.49 6.34 19.22
C SER A 88 2.88 5.14 20.07
N THR A 89 2.14 4.03 19.96
CA THR A 89 2.37 2.82 20.74
C THR A 89 3.56 2.03 20.21
N TYR A 90 3.70 1.89 18.90
CA TYR A 90 4.59 0.90 18.29
C TYR A 90 5.77 1.49 17.53
N HIS A 91 5.85 2.81 17.38
CA HIS A 91 6.94 3.41 16.61
C HIS A 91 8.32 3.09 17.22
N LEU A 92 8.49 3.33 18.51
CA LEU A 92 9.79 3.13 19.14
C LEU A 92 10.10 1.66 19.38
N SER A 93 9.11 0.86 19.74
CA SER A 93 9.32 -0.54 20.10
C SER A 93 9.43 -1.47 18.89
N HIS A 94 8.74 -1.17 17.81
CA HIS A 94 8.62 -2.06 16.65
C HIS A 94 8.96 -1.40 15.32
N GLY A 95 9.38 -0.15 15.33
CA GLY A 95 9.78 0.56 14.13
C GLY A 95 8.63 0.90 13.19
N LEU A 96 7.40 0.93 13.67
CA LEU A 96 6.25 1.32 12.85
C LEU A 96 6.43 2.75 12.37
N GLY A 97 6.42 2.96 11.04
CA GLY A 97 6.58 4.28 10.44
C GLY A 97 5.26 5.03 10.36
N LEU A 98 5.37 6.35 10.14
CA LEU A 98 4.20 7.23 10.04
C LEU A 98 3.25 6.77 8.90
N ILE A 99 3.80 6.58 7.71
CA ILE A 99 2.99 6.19 6.55
C ILE A 99 2.48 4.76 6.73
N ASP A 100 3.28 3.87 7.31
CA ASP A 100 2.85 2.50 7.61
C ASP A 100 1.60 2.50 8.49
N ALA A 101 1.57 3.35 9.52
CA ALA A 101 0.42 3.46 10.41
C ALA A 101 -0.83 3.94 9.66
N LEU A 102 -0.67 4.94 8.77
CA LEU A 102 -1.77 5.46 7.97
C LEU A 102 -2.28 4.42 6.95
N VAL A 103 -1.38 3.70 6.30
CA VAL A 103 -1.74 2.65 5.34
C VAL A 103 -2.48 1.52 6.06
N ALA A 104 -1.98 1.09 7.21
CA ALA A 104 -2.62 0.04 8.01
C ALA A 104 -4.03 0.45 8.46
N ALA A 105 -4.17 1.68 8.93
CA ALA A 105 -5.48 2.19 9.37
C ALA A 105 -6.46 2.30 8.20
N CYS A 106 -5.99 2.69 7.03
CA CYS A 106 -6.81 2.74 5.82
C CYS A 106 -7.29 1.34 5.44
N ALA A 107 -6.40 0.34 5.45
CA ALA A 107 -6.77 -1.03 5.15
C ALA A 107 -7.77 -1.58 6.16
N ALA A 108 -7.54 -1.34 7.45
CA ALA A 108 -8.45 -1.78 8.51
C ALA A 108 -9.83 -1.11 8.38
N GLY A 109 -9.86 0.19 8.08
CA GLY A 109 -11.11 0.93 7.91
C GLY A 109 -11.94 0.44 6.72
N LEU A 110 -11.29 -0.11 5.69
CA LEU A 110 -11.95 -0.70 4.53
C LEU A 110 -12.24 -2.19 4.71
N SER A 111 -11.84 -2.78 5.83
CA SER A 111 -11.82 -4.24 6.02
C SER A 111 -11.09 -4.92 4.87
N ALA A 112 -9.98 -4.32 4.45
CA ALA A 112 -9.21 -4.75 3.30
C ALA A 112 -8.00 -5.56 3.72
N ARG A 113 -7.55 -6.43 2.83
CA ARG A 113 -6.30 -7.15 2.95
C ARG A 113 -5.17 -6.24 2.45
N LEU A 114 -4.10 -6.11 3.23
CA LEU A 114 -2.95 -5.30 2.84
C LEU A 114 -1.94 -6.17 2.09
N CYS A 115 -1.67 -5.83 0.83
CA CYS A 115 -0.63 -6.47 0.03
C CYS A 115 0.70 -5.79 0.28
N THR A 116 1.66 -6.52 0.85
CA THR A 116 2.95 -5.96 1.24
C THR A 116 4.04 -7.03 1.20
N PHE A 117 5.28 -6.61 0.87
CA PHE A 117 6.48 -7.40 1.08
C PHE A 117 7.12 -7.10 2.45
N ASN A 118 6.62 -6.12 3.19
CA ASN A 118 7.16 -5.67 4.47
C ASN A 118 6.25 -6.04 5.64
N ASP A 119 5.73 -7.26 5.65
CA ASP A 119 4.77 -7.70 6.65
C ASP A 119 5.28 -7.54 8.08
N LYS A 120 6.59 -7.63 8.31
CA LYS A 120 7.14 -7.44 9.67
C LYS A 120 6.86 -6.05 10.24
N HIS A 121 6.74 -5.02 9.41
CA HIS A 121 6.40 -3.66 9.87
C HIS A 121 4.95 -3.59 10.32
N TYR A 122 4.10 -4.47 9.80
CA TYR A 122 2.66 -4.43 10.04
C TYR A 122 2.17 -5.48 11.03
N ARG A 123 3.00 -6.47 11.41
CA ARG A 123 2.61 -7.57 12.32
C ARG A 123 2.09 -7.09 13.65
N VAL A 124 2.58 -5.96 14.10
CA VAL A 124 2.24 -5.38 15.40
C VAL A 124 0.84 -4.74 15.39
N VAL A 125 0.29 -4.45 14.21
CA VAL A 125 -1.01 -3.78 14.09
C VAL A 125 -2.12 -4.80 14.31
N PRO A 126 -2.95 -4.64 15.37
CA PRO A 126 -4.00 -5.62 15.67
C PRO A 126 -5.05 -5.70 14.55
N GLY A 127 -5.45 -6.92 14.22
CA GLY A 127 -6.54 -7.15 13.29
C GLY A 127 -6.22 -6.93 11.82
N LEU A 128 -4.98 -6.57 11.50
CA LEU A 128 -4.59 -6.35 10.11
C LEU A 128 -4.22 -7.67 9.44
N VAL A 129 -4.79 -7.93 8.29
CA VAL A 129 -4.47 -9.10 7.47
C VAL A 129 -3.56 -8.66 6.34
N THR A 130 -2.37 -9.29 6.27
CA THR A 130 -1.40 -9.00 5.22
C THR A 130 -1.27 -10.17 4.26
N ALA A 131 -0.85 -9.89 3.04
CA ALA A 131 -0.56 -10.90 2.02
C ALA A 131 0.59 -10.43 1.15
N GLN A 132 1.44 -11.35 0.74
CA GLN A 132 2.48 -11.03 -0.23
C GLN A 132 1.86 -10.96 -1.62
N PRO A 133 2.11 -9.88 -2.40
CA PRO A 133 1.47 -9.71 -3.71
C PRO A 133 1.78 -10.83 -4.69
N TYR A 134 3.05 -11.27 -4.74
CA TYR A 134 3.50 -12.36 -5.60
C TYR A 134 4.77 -12.97 -5.03
N ALA A 135 5.15 -14.14 -5.51
CA ALA A 135 6.41 -14.78 -5.12
C ALA A 135 7.60 -14.01 -5.70
N ARG A 136 8.55 -13.70 -4.87
CA ARG A 136 9.79 -13.03 -5.30
C ARG A 136 10.77 -14.02 -5.91
#